data_115de70075b6efdd14415c1700d13034
#
_entry.id   115de70075b6efdd14415c1700d13034
#
_cell.length_a   1.000
_cell.length_b   1.000
_cell.length_c   1.000
_cell.angle_alpha   90.00
_cell.angle_beta   90.00
_cell.angle_gamma   90.00
#
_symmetry.space_group_name_H-M   'P 1'
#
loop_
_entity.id
_entity.type
_entity.pdbx_description
1 polymer ?
#
loop_
_entity_poly.entity_id
_entity_poly.type
_entity_poly.pdbx_seq_one_letter_code
_entity_poly.pdbx_strand_id
1 'polypeptide(L)'
;MLTGFCAAIVLTTPPFPYDRETVEEATVGLPVMFDGALVEHDWDSLYYGEVGVVNGQLVTSGMYGWTMVATGVANSIGEARCKAAELADKVIVPNVRYRRDIGTALAGGDFAFVENLGLLDPPLR
;
A
#
# COMPACT_ATOMS: atom_id res chain seq x y z
N MET A 1 18.58 -12.08 -3.27
CA MET A 1 17.29 -12.30 -2.57
C MET A 1 17.24 -11.37 -1.37
N LEU A 2 16.17 -10.58 -1.26
CA LEU A 2 15.97 -9.73 -0.08
C LEU A 2 15.61 -10.62 1.11
N THR A 3 16.32 -10.44 2.22
CA THR A 3 15.99 -11.10 3.49
C THR A 3 15.23 -10.10 4.38
N GLY A 4 14.27 -10.58 5.16
CA GLY A 4 13.50 -9.76 6.07
C GLY A 4 11.99 -9.84 5.85
N PHE A 5 11.30 -8.77 6.22
CA PHE A 5 9.85 -8.67 6.14
C PHE A 5 9.46 -7.57 5.17
N CYS A 6 8.36 -7.78 4.47
CA CYS A 6 7.74 -6.77 3.63
C CYS A 6 6.30 -6.54 4.10
N ALA A 7 5.94 -5.29 4.29
CA ALA A 7 4.55 -4.87 4.46
C ALA A 7 4.08 -4.15 3.22
N ALA A 8 2.86 -4.43 2.78
CA ALA A 8 2.24 -3.78 1.64
C ALA A 8 0.90 -3.17 2.06
N ILE A 9 0.72 -1.90 1.78
CA ILE A 9 -0.51 -1.15 2.06
C ILE A 9 -1.14 -0.77 0.74
N VAL A 10 -2.36 -1.25 0.51
CA VAL A 10 -3.13 -0.92 -0.69
C VAL A 10 -3.85 0.40 -0.46
N LEU A 11 -3.56 1.39 -1.30
CA LEU A 11 -4.25 2.66 -1.32
C LEU A 11 -5.45 2.55 -2.26
N THR A 12 -6.61 2.87 -1.75
CA THR A 12 -7.87 2.71 -2.47
C THR A 12 -8.63 4.02 -2.55
N THR A 13 -9.45 4.11 -3.58
CA THR A 13 -10.38 5.21 -3.77
C THR A 13 -11.79 4.64 -3.96
N PRO A 14 -12.87 5.39 -3.63
CA PRO A 14 -14.21 4.93 -3.95
C PRO A 14 -14.32 4.54 -5.44
N PRO A 15 -15.05 3.50 -5.81
CA PRO A 15 -16.05 2.75 -5.02
C PRO A 15 -15.52 1.55 -4.22
N PHE A 16 -14.22 1.37 -4.10
CA PHE A 16 -13.70 0.27 -3.29
C PHE A 16 -14.21 0.36 -1.82
N PRO A 17 -14.61 -0.73 -1.14
CA PRO A 17 -14.45 -2.10 -1.61
C PRO A 17 -15.60 -2.66 -2.44
N TYR A 18 -16.82 -2.13 -2.46
CA TYR A 18 -17.92 -2.87 -3.10
C TYR A 18 -19.15 -2.08 -3.50
N ASP A 19 -19.06 -0.87 -3.95
CA ASP A 19 -20.23 -0.28 -4.57
C ASP A 19 -20.02 -0.15 -6.08
N ARG A 20 -20.44 -1.17 -6.82
CA ARG A 20 -20.39 -1.17 -8.28
C ARG A 20 -21.53 -0.38 -8.93
N GLU A 21 -22.54 -0.01 -8.16
CA GLU A 21 -23.70 0.73 -8.67
C GLU A 21 -23.40 2.22 -8.79
N THR A 22 -22.45 2.71 -8.03
CA THR A 22 -21.97 4.10 -8.08
C THR A 22 -20.60 4.21 -8.71
N VAL A 23 -20.33 3.50 -9.81
CA VAL A 23 -19.16 3.77 -10.64
C VAL A 23 -19.36 5.13 -11.25
N GLU A 24 -18.99 6.11 -10.51
CA GLU A 24 -19.12 7.46 -10.96
C GLU A 24 -17.87 7.86 -11.71
N GLU A 25 -18.11 8.53 -12.83
CA GLU A 25 -17.10 9.30 -13.55
C GLU A 25 -16.28 10.18 -12.60
N ALA A 26 -16.84 10.51 -11.42
CA ALA A 26 -16.22 11.31 -10.37
C ALA A 26 -14.99 10.68 -9.70
N THR A 27 -14.71 9.40 -9.90
CA THR A 27 -13.54 8.72 -9.31
C THR A 27 -12.42 8.45 -10.30
N VAL A 28 -12.66 8.71 -11.57
CA VAL A 28 -11.68 8.56 -12.67
C VAL A 28 -11.14 9.93 -13.07
N GLY A 29 -9.85 9.99 -13.35
CA GLY A 29 -9.20 11.24 -13.75
C GLY A 29 -8.85 12.17 -12.59
N LEU A 30 -8.93 11.70 -11.34
CA LEU A 30 -8.53 12.48 -10.18
C LEU A 30 -7.01 12.54 -10.07
N PRO A 31 -6.44 13.71 -9.73
CA PRO A 31 -4.99 13.84 -9.65
C PRO A 31 -4.40 12.99 -8.52
N VAL A 32 -3.30 12.32 -8.82
CA VAL A 32 -2.44 11.67 -7.85
C VAL A 32 -1.23 12.55 -7.63
N MET A 33 -1.05 13.02 -6.41
CA MET A 33 0.04 13.90 -6.02
C MET A 33 0.81 13.28 -4.85
N PHE A 34 1.96 13.84 -4.56
CA PHE A 34 2.82 13.38 -3.49
C PHE A 34 3.18 14.54 -2.56
N ASP A 35 3.14 14.26 -1.27
CA ASP A 35 3.57 15.22 -0.25
C ASP A 35 5.10 15.21 -0.14
N GLY A 36 5.70 16.34 -0.51
CA GLY A 36 7.14 16.49 -0.54
C GLY A 36 7.81 15.80 -1.74
N ALA A 37 9.13 15.83 -1.74
CA ALA A 37 9.94 15.17 -2.74
C ALA A 37 10.09 13.68 -2.40
N LEU A 38 9.70 12.82 -3.32
CA LEU A 38 10.02 11.40 -3.23
C LEU A 38 11.44 11.16 -3.70
N VAL A 39 12.19 10.40 -2.93
CA VAL A 39 13.52 9.95 -3.32
C VAL A 39 13.44 8.66 -4.14
N GLU A 40 14.55 8.29 -4.81
CA GLU A 40 14.59 7.10 -5.68
C GLU A 40 14.05 5.84 -4.97
N HIS A 41 14.45 5.63 -3.72
CA HIS A 41 14.00 4.50 -2.93
C HIS A 41 12.48 4.50 -2.68
N ASP A 42 11.84 5.65 -2.54
CA ASP A 42 10.39 5.77 -2.40
C ASP A 42 9.70 5.28 -3.68
N TRP A 43 10.21 5.67 -4.85
CA TRP A 43 9.67 5.24 -6.14
C TRP A 43 9.79 3.73 -6.33
N ASP A 44 10.88 3.13 -5.91
CA ASP A 44 11.09 1.68 -5.96
C ASP A 44 10.13 0.90 -5.04
N SER A 45 9.55 1.58 -4.07
CA SER A 45 8.65 1.01 -3.07
C SER A 45 7.17 1.30 -3.35
N LEU A 46 6.87 2.05 -4.41
CA LEU A 46 5.51 2.34 -4.88
C LEU A 46 5.19 1.53 -6.13
N TYR A 47 4.05 0.86 -6.10
CA TYR A 47 3.55 0.09 -7.24
C TYR A 47 2.26 0.71 -7.75
N TYR A 48 2.21 0.93 -9.05
CA TYR A 48 1.03 1.49 -9.70
C TYR A 48 -0.04 0.41 -9.88
N GLY A 49 -1.26 0.77 -9.55
CA GLY A 49 -2.44 -0.02 -9.86
C GLY A 49 -3.23 0.65 -10.96
N GLU A 50 -4.43 1.12 -10.63
CA GLU A 50 -5.33 1.77 -11.56
C GLU A 50 -5.03 3.27 -11.68
N VAL A 51 -3.91 3.59 -12.28
CA VAL A 51 -3.47 4.96 -12.57
C VAL A 51 -3.06 5.11 -14.03
N GLY A 52 -3.17 6.30 -14.53
CA GLY A 52 -2.76 6.68 -15.87
C GLY A 52 -2.14 8.06 -15.88
N VAL A 53 -1.71 8.51 -17.05
CA VAL A 53 -1.13 9.84 -17.23
C VAL A 53 -1.95 10.62 -18.24
N VAL A 54 -2.40 11.81 -17.85
CA VAL A 54 -3.10 12.75 -18.71
C VAL A 54 -2.37 14.09 -18.65
N ASN A 55 -1.91 14.56 -19.80
CA ASN A 55 -1.16 15.82 -19.92
C ASN A 55 0.03 15.92 -18.94
N GLY A 56 0.74 14.81 -18.73
CA GLY A 56 1.88 14.74 -17.80
C GLY A 56 1.50 14.62 -16.33
N GLN A 57 0.22 14.60 -15.99
CA GLN A 57 -0.28 14.43 -14.63
C GLN A 57 -0.72 12.99 -14.39
N LEU A 58 -0.25 12.38 -13.31
CA LEU A 58 -0.72 11.09 -12.85
C LEU A 58 -2.14 11.22 -12.32
N VAL A 59 -3.04 10.36 -12.78
CA VAL A 59 -4.46 10.39 -12.43
C VAL A 59 -5.00 9.00 -12.15
N THR A 60 -6.10 8.92 -11.41
CA THR A 60 -6.83 7.66 -11.23
C THR A 60 -7.47 7.24 -12.55
N SER A 61 -7.43 5.96 -12.88
CA SER A 61 -7.93 5.44 -14.17
C SER A 61 -8.82 4.21 -14.06
N GLY A 62 -8.99 3.67 -12.87
CA GLY A 62 -9.64 2.38 -12.68
C GLY A 62 -11.07 2.45 -12.17
N MET A 63 -11.80 1.35 -12.41
CA MET A 63 -13.18 1.18 -11.98
C MET A 63 -13.32 0.56 -10.59
N TYR A 64 -12.26 -0.10 -10.11
CA TYR A 64 -12.29 -0.84 -8.84
C TYR A 64 -11.75 -0.04 -7.67
N GLY A 65 -10.96 0.99 -7.93
CA GLY A 65 -10.39 1.86 -6.92
C GLY A 65 -9.09 1.34 -6.28
N TRP A 66 -8.40 0.43 -6.90
CA TRP A 66 -7.06 -0.01 -6.47
C TRP A 66 -6.01 0.91 -7.09
N THR A 67 -5.73 1.98 -6.42
CA THR A 67 -4.93 3.06 -7.00
C THR A 67 -3.45 2.74 -7.00
N MET A 68 -2.89 2.44 -5.83
CA MET A 68 -1.45 2.18 -5.66
C MET A 68 -1.22 1.23 -4.49
N VAL A 69 -0.02 0.68 -4.42
CA VAL A 69 0.47 -0.09 -3.27
C VAL A 69 1.77 0.54 -2.77
N ALA A 70 1.80 0.88 -1.50
CA ALA A 70 3.02 1.32 -0.83
C ALA A 70 3.62 0.16 -0.04
N THR A 71 4.91 -0.09 -0.21
CA THR A 71 5.60 -1.18 0.46
C THR A 71 6.69 -0.67 1.39
N GLY A 72 7.01 -1.46 2.40
CA GLY A 72 8.14 -1.23 3.28
C GLY A 72 8.85 -2.56 3.54
N VAL A 73 10.16 -2.54 3.42
CA VAL A 73 11.02 -3.72 3.69
C VAL A 73 11.94 -3.40 4.85
N ALA A 74 12.01 -4.30 5.81
CA ALA A 74 12.88 -4.14 6.98
C ALA A 74 13.17 -5.50 7.64
N ASN A 75 14.06 -5.48 8.62
CA ASN A 75 14.42 -6.69 9.36
C ASN A 75 13.39 -7.09 10.44
N SER A 76 12.43 -6.22 10.71
CA SER A 76 11.31 -6.50 11.61
C SER A 76 9.99 -6.14 10.97
N ILE A 77 8.92 -6.82 11.39
CA ILE A 77 7.55 -6.55 10.93
C ILE A 77 7.16 -5.11 11.29
N GLY A 78 7.50 -4.67 12.51
CA GLY A 78 7.18 -3.32 12.98
C GLY A 78 7.82 -2.22 12.12
N GLU A 79 9.09 -2.36 11.78
CA GLU A 79 9.77 -1.41 10.89
C GLU A 79 9.26 -1.45 9.46
N ALA A 80 9.00 -2.65 8.92
CA ALA A 80 8.46 -2.81 7.58
C ALA A 80 7.10 -2.09 7.44
N ARG A 81 6.21 -2.30 8.40
CA ARG A 81 4.90 -1.62 8.39
C ARG A 81 5.01 -0.11 8.57
N CYS A 82 5.93 0.37 9.41
CA CYS A 82 6.16 1.81 9.55
C CYS A 82 6.60 2.45 8.24
N LYS A 83 7.57 1.85 7.55
CA LYS A 83 8.03 2.33 6.25
C LYS A 83 6.92 2.36 5.21
N ALA A 84 6.10 1.31 5.14
CA ALA A 84 4.96 1.27 4.24
C ALA A 84 3.93 2.36 4.55
N ALA A 85 3.63 2.59 5.84
CA ALA A 85 2.68 3.61 6.27
C ALA A 85 3.20 5.03 5.99
N GLU A 86 4.46 5.30 6.26
CA GLU A 86 5.08 6.60 5.96
C GLU A 86 5.04 6.91 4.47
N LEU A 87 5.29 5.91 3.62
CA LEU A 87 5.21 6.07 2.18
C LEU A 87 3.76 6.25 1.71
N ALA A 88 2.82 5.49 2.26
CA ALA A 88 1.40 5.65 1.98
C ALA A 88 0.90 7.05 2.33
N ASP A 89 1.37 7.62 3.44
CA ASP A 89 1.01 8.97 3.88
C ASP A 89 1.49 10.08 2.93
N LYS A 90 2.51 9.80 2.12
CA LYS A 90 3.00 10.73 1.10
C LYS A 90 2.16 10.78 -0.16
N VAL A 91 1.29 9.80 -0.38
CA VAL A 91 0.43 9.74 -1.56
C VAL A 91 -0.87 10.50 -1.31
N ILE A 92 -1.12 11.52 -2.11
CA ILE A 92 -2.29 12.38 -2.01
C ILE A 92 -3.20 12.13 -3.19
N VAL A 93 -4.35 11.53 -2.92
CA VAL A 93 -5.43 11.33 -3.90
C VAL A 93 -6.74 11.72 -3.24
N PRO A 94 -7.66 12.42 -3.91
CA PRO A 94 -8.97 12.73 -3.35
C PRO A 94 -9.69 11.46 -2.88
N ASN A 95 -10.14 11.47 -1.63
CA ASN A 95 -10.84 10.34 -0.98
C ASN A 95 -10.01 9.05 -0.87
N VAL A 96 -8.70 9.11 -0.90
CA VAL A 96 -7.84 7.95 -0.67
C VAL A 96 -8.10 7.32 0.69
N ARG A 97 -8.16 6.00 0.72
CA ARG A 97 -8.35 5.21 1.94
C ARG A 97 -7.36 4.06 1.96
N TYR A 98 -6.82 3.78 3.13
CA TYR A 98 -5.98 2.62 3.35
C TYR A 98 -5.98 2.22 4.82
N ARG A 99 -5.67 0.94 5.06
CA ARG A 99 -5.63 0.38 6.41
C ARG A 99 -4.26 0.66 7.04
N ARG A 100 -4.29 1.33 8.19
CA ARG A 100 -3.08 1.61 8.98
C ARG A 100 -2.71 0.47 9.93
N ASP A 101 -3.60 -0.49 10.12
CA ASP A 101 -3.44 -1.62 11.03
C ASP A 101 -2.78 -2.86 10.37
N ILE A 102 -2.39 -2.76 9.11
CA ILE A 102 -1.70 -3.84 8.40
C ILE A 102 -0.43 -4.24 9.17
N GLY A 103 -0.33 -5.54 9.49
CA GLY A 103 0.80 -6.11 10.20
C GLY A 103 0.80 -5.89 11.72
N THR A 104 -0.17 -5.19 12.28
CA THR A 104 -0.22 -4.92 13.74
C THR A 104 -0.34 -6.19 14.55
N ALA A 105 -1.22 -7.11 14.17
CA ALA A 105 -1.40 -8.39 14.85
C ALA A 105 -0.13 -9.25 14.79
N LEU A 106 0.52 -9.31 13.63
CA LEU A 106 1.78 -10.03 13.46
C LEU A 106 2.90 -9.46 14.35
N ALA A 107 3.03 -8.15 14.39
CA ALA A 107 4.00 -7.47 15.25
C ALA A 107 3.67 -7.65 16.74
N GLY A 108 2.38 -7.83 17.06
CA GLY A 108 1.89 -8.03 18.44
C GLY A 108 1.98 -9.45 18.99
N GLY A 109 2.50 -10.43 18.23
CA GLY A 109 2.72 -11.79 18.71
C GLY A 109 2.16 -12.92 17.83
N ASP A 110 1.29 -12.63 16.88
CA ASP A 110 0.71 -13.65 16.00
C ASP A 110 1.77 -14.35 15.14
N PHE A 111 2.84 -13.64 14.77
CA PHE A 111 3.96 -14.23 14.04
C PHE A 111 4.64 -15.33 14.87
N ALA A 112 4.96 -15.04 16.13
CA ALA A 112 5.56 -16.03 17.04
C ALA A 112 4.62 -17.22 17.27
N PHE A 113 3.33 -16.99 17.35
CA PHE A 113 2.33 -18.05 17.46
C PHE A 113 2.34 -18.98 16.25
N VAL A 114 2.33 -18.44 15.04
CA VAL A 114 2.40 -19.21 13.78
C VAL A 114 3.72 -19.98 13.67
N GLU A 115 4.85 -19.35 14.06
CA GLU A 115 6.17 -19.98 14.08
C GLU A 115 6.19 -21.18 15.04
N ASN A 116 5.62 -21.03 16.26
CA ASN A 116 5.54 -22.09 17.26
C ASN A 116 4.65 -23.26 16.82
N LEU A 117 3.71 -23.04 15.90
CA LEU A 117 2.91 -24.10 15.30
C LEU A 117 3.68 -24.89 14.22
N GLY A 118 4.90 -24.49 13.88
CA GLY A 118 5.70 -25.13 12.85
C GLY A 118 5.17 -24.94 11.42
N LEU A 119 4.39 -23.90 11.21
CA LEU A 119 3.78 -23.61 9.91
C LEU A 119 4.68 -22.80 8.96
N LEU A 120 5.84 -22.38 9.45
CA LEU A 120 6.87 -21.68 8.66
C LEU A 120 8.05 -22.62 8.45
N ASP A 121 8.26 -23.04 7.21
CA ASP A 121 9.39 -23.89 6.83
C ASP A 121 10.03 -23.38 5.52
N PRO A 122 11.30 -23.01 5.52
CA PRO A 122 12.17 -22.83 6.68
C PRO A 122 11.74 -21.64 7.56
N PRO A 123 12.09 -21.66 8.88
CA PRO A 123 11.74 -20.55 9.75
C PRO A 123 12.35 -19.24 9.21
N LEU A 124 11.53 -18.21 9.11
CA LEU A 124 11.94 -16.88 8.71
C LEU A 124 12.69 -16.20 9.85
N ARG A 125 14.00 -16.18 9.75
CA ARG A 125 14.88 -15.53 10.74
C ARG A 125 15.78 -14.49 10.10
#